data_92457f7dcac30a3f4cf8a1222eea386b
#
_entry.id   92457f7dcac30a3f4cf8a1222eea386b
#
_cell.length_a   1.000
_cell.length_b   1.000
_cell.length_c   1.000
_cell.angle_alpha   90.00
_cell.angle_beta   90.00
_cell.angle_gamma   90.00
#
_symmetry.space_group_name_H-M   'P 1'
#
loop_
_entity.id
_entity.type
_entity.pdbx_description
1 polymer ?
#
loop_
_entity_poly.entity_id
_entity_poly.type
_entity_poly.pdbx_seq_one_letter_code
_entity_poly.pdbx_strand_id
1 'polypeptide(L)'
;MQSNVESTTRNERPNIVWITVESTRADHTFLGGYERETMPTLERVANAQGGRGFAECFSHGIWTLASSASILTGTYPSHHGTGMVHDVLPEDFETVPERLREVGYRTGLIAPHGQVSPTTGLDRGFEDFAYLSSETILDTAGWKTLLEYALGFPRHGPGLTTDTQRVDTGFFINDIAKRWLRSYQREDDPFFLYTFYGDPHHVYYPPKKDIERFADAFEMSIAEAREVSLRHSNDLHENIANGRKFTEDQWRAIEALYDGELAYTDERIRGLLSYLARRDMLENTIVVITADHGEAFGEDGTLAHMLTTNDAVCNVPLVTYGFDAITDYEGMVQHADVMRTLLDRVGARTDGFQGIDMREDSRGYTITQRGWARAKRKLERFAEINPDFDDASYHHADLTALRTPEFKYLASEDRTELYDLPKEDTDVSGMYPEERDRLAGIYTRWMETAGRPGYADSEPREAEYSDAMKRQLADLGYLVD
;
A
#
# COMPACT_ATOMS: atom_id res chain seq x y z
N MET A 1 -38.41 26.98 -23.57
CA MET A 1 -36.97 27.24 -23.33
C MET A 1 -36.39 25.92 -22.86
N GLN A 2 -35.81 25.14 -23.77
CA GLN A 2 -35.08 23.93 -23.47
C GLN A 2 -33.66 24.38 -23.11
N SER A 3 -33.26 24.18 -21.86
CA SER A 3 -31.87 24.31 -21.43
C SER A 3 -31.10 23.15 -22.01
N ASN A 4 -30.26 23.43 -23.00
CA ASN A 4 -29.19 22.55 -23.41
C ASN A 4 -28.24 22.41 -22.19
N VAL A 5 -28.24 21.29 -21.52
CA VAL A 5 -27.14 20.82 -20.72
C VAL A 5 -26.10 20.37 -21.73
N GLU A 6 -25.11 21.24 -22.03
CA GLU A 6 -23.88 20.82 -22.68
C GLU A 6 -23.25 19.75 -21.80
N SER A 7 -23.26 18.50 -22.26
CA SER A 7 -22.41 17.46 -21.72
C SER A 7 -20.99 17.91 -22.03
N THR A 8 -20.27 18.39 -21.04
CA THR A 8 -18.82 18.56 -21.11
C THR A 8 -18.23 17.18 -21.44
N THR A 9 -17.82 17.02 -22.70
CA THR A 9 -17.09 15.83 -23.15
C THR A 9 -15.79 15.81 -22.33
N ARG A 10 -15.71 14.90 -21.34
CA ARG A 10 -14.43 14.60 -20.67
C ARG A 10 -13.39 14.33 -21.75
N ASN A 11 -12.23 14.95 -21.61
CA ASN A 11 -11.11 14.81 -22.53
C ASN A 11 -10.83 13.31 -22.77
N GLU A 12 -10.48 12.93 -23.98
CA GLU A 12 -10.13 11.54 -24.32
C GLU A 12 -8.96 11.03 -23.46
N ARG A 13 -8.13 11.94 -22.94
CA ARG A 13 -6.98 11.68 -22.05
C ARG A 13 -7.10 12.44 -20.73
N PRO A 14 -7.81 11.90 -19.73
CA PRO A 14 -7.88 12.52 -18.41
C PRO A 14 -6.52 12.49 -17.71
N ASN A 15 -6.27 13.43 -16.83
CA ASN A 15 -5.16 13.34 -15.86
C ASN A 15 -5.37 12.15 -14.94
N ILE A 16 -4.29 11.63 -14.36
CA ILE A 16 -4.33 10.51 -13.42
C ILE A 16 -3.57 10.92 -12.16
N VAL A 17 -4.23 10.77 -11.02
CA VAL A 17 -3.59 10.89 -9.70
C VAL A 17 -3.79 9.58 -8.97
N TRP A 18 -2.69 8.87 -8.75
CA TRP A 18 -2.65 7.65 -7.96
C TRP A 18 -2.03 7.95 -6.59
N ILE A 19 -2.76 7.63 -5.55
CA ILE A 19 -2.37 7.86 -4.15
C ILE A 19 -2.29 6.50 -3.47
N THR A 20 -1.09 6.09 -3.08
CA THR A 20 -0.86 4.94 -2.18
C THR A 20 -0.63 5.44 -0.77
N VAL A 21 -1.36 4.89 0.18
CA VAL A 21 -1.19 5.13 1.62
C VAL A 21 -0.64 3.85 2.24
N GLU A 22 0.60 3.87 2.65
CA GLU A 22 1.33 2.70 3.11
C GLU A 22 0.65 2.03 4.32
N SER A 23 0.70 0.71 4.36
CA SER A 23 0.23 -0.10 5.52
C SER A 23 -1.21 0.17 5.96
N THR A 24 -2.10 0.59 5.04
CA THR A 24 -3.48 0.94 5.42
C THR A 24 -4.43 -0.25 5.29
N ARG A 25 -5.03 -0.64 6.41
CA ARG A 25 -6.05 -1.71 6.50
C ARG A 25 -7.39 -1.19 6.00
N ALA A 26 -8.11 -2.01 5.21
CA ALA A 26 -9.47 -1.68 4.79
C ALA A 26 -10.45 -1.66 5.98
N ASP A 27 -10.29 -2.56 6.94
CA ASP A 27 -11.13 -2.68 8.14
C ASP A 27 -10.90 -1.58 9.19
N HIS A 28 -9.90 -0.71 9.01
CA HIS A 28 -9.73 0.55 9.74
C HIS A 28 -10.28 1.78 8.99
N THR A 29 -11.09 1.55 7.95
CA THR A 29 -11.78 2.60 7.18
C THR A 29 -13.28 2.32 7.11
N PHE A 30 -14.06 3.28 6.58
CA PHE A 30 -15.51 3.11 6.35
C PHE A 30 -15.82 1.91 5.44
N LEU A 31 -14.90 1.49 4.57
CA LEU A 31 -15.07 0.35 3.64
C LEU A 31 -15.18 -0.98 4.39
N GLY A 32 -14.47 -1.14 5.48
CA GLY A 32 -14.58 -2.30 6.38
C GLY A 32 -15.61 -2.15 7.50
N GLY A 33 -16.36 -1.05 7.52
CA GLY A 33 -17.36 -0.79 8.56
C GLY A 33 -16.77 -0.36 9.90
N TYR A 34 -15.57 0.24 9.90
CA TYR A 34 -14.90 0.68 11.12
C TYR A 34 -15.70 1.77 11.85
N GLU A 35 -15.85 1.62 13.16
CA GLU A 35 -16.66 2.53 13.96
C GLU A 35 -16.04 3.93 14.12
N ARG A 36 -14.70 4.03 14.06
CA ARG A 36 -13.99 5.30 14.20
C ARG A 36 -13.82 5.95 12.82
N GLU A 37 -14.07 7.24 12.76
CA GLU A 37 -13.93 8.03 11.55
C GLU A 37 -12.45 8.39 11.30
N THR A 38 -11.67 7.44 10.80
CA THR A 38 -10.24 7.60 10.52
C THR A 38 -9.98 8.40 9.24
N MET A 39 -10.61 7.99 8.14
CA MET A 39 -10.39 8.56 6.80
C MET A 39 -11.66 9.12 6.14
N PRO A 40 -12.27 10.19 6.68
CA PRO A 40 -13.54 10.73 6.17
C PRO A 40 -13.44 11.32 4.75
N THR A 41 -12.23 11.61 4.25
CA THR A 41 -12.06 12.07 2.87
C THR A 41 -12.30 10.93 1.89
N LEU A 42 -11.82 9.72 2.20
CA LEU A 42 -12.08 8.53 1.39
C LEU A 42 -13.58 8.30 1.23
N GLU A 43 -14.33 8.35 2.34
CA GLU A 43 -15.78 8.19 2.32
C GLU A 43 -16.47 9.26 1.48
N ARG A 44 -16.09 10.52 1.63
CA ARG A 44 -16.63 11.62 0.81
C ARG A 44 -16.34 11.44 -0.68
N VAL A 45 -15.12 10.97 -1.03
CA VAL A 45 -14.73 10.71 -2.43
C VAL A 45 -15.53 9.56 -3.00
N ALA A 46 -15.66 8.45 -2.26
CA ALA A 46 -16.43 7.28 -2.67
C ALA A 46 -17.90 7.60 -2.90
N ASN A 47 -18.51 8.46 -2.06
CA ASN A 47 -19.91 8.85 -2.12
C ASN A 47 -20.18 10.05 -3.06
N ALA A 48 -19.15 10.66 -3.64
CA ALA A 48 -19.30 11.74 -4.60
C ALA A 48 -19.86 11.23 -5.95
N GLN A 49 -20.48 12.10 -6.72
CA GLN A 49 -20.89 11.76 -8.09
C GLN A 49 -19.65 11.40 -8.92
N GLY A 50 -19.59 10.20 -9.48
CA GLY A 50 -18.42 9.65 -10.17
C GLY A 50 -17.36 9.05 -9.24
N GLY A 51 -17.69 8.93 -7.94
CA GLY A 51 -16.89 8.23 -6.96
C GLY A 51 -17.33 6.76 -6.80
N ARG A 52 -16.40 5.90 -6.36
CA ARG A 52 -16.68 4.51 -6.02
C ARG A 52 -15.71 4.04 -4.93
N GLY A 53 -16.22 3.34 -3.93
CA GLY A 53 -15.44 2.60 -2.92
C GLY A 53 -15.55 1.10 -3.17
N PHE A 54 -14.46 0.36 -2.94
CA PHE A 54 -14.37 -1.09 -3.05
C PHE A 54 -13.91 -1.65 -1.70
N ALA A 55 -14.76 -2.42 -1.06
CA ALA A 55 -14.47 -3.03 0.24
C ALA A 55 -13.56 -4.28 0.12
N GLU A 56 -13.53 -4.90 -1.05
CA GLU A 56 -12.79 -6.12 -1.33
C GLU A 56 -11.68 -5.89 -2.36
N CYS A 57 -10.69 -5.06 -1.99
CA CYS A 57 -9.46 -4.87 -2.74
C CYS A 57 -8.30 -5.57 -2.03
N PHE A 58 -7.55 -6.40 -2.77
CA PHE A 58 -6.47 -7.20 -2.20
C PHE A 58 -5.12 -6.90 -2.83
N SER A 59 -4.12 -6.70 -1.98
CA SER A 59 -2.73 -6.51 -2.41
C SER A 59 -2.17 -7.78 -3.05
N HIS A 60 -1.17 -7.62 -3.94
CA HIS A 60 -0.48 -8.75 -4.58
C HIS A 60 0.62 -9.35 -3.69
N GLY A 61 1.17 -8.55 -2.80
CA GLY A 61 2.21 -8.92 -1.84
C GLY A 61 1.86 -8.42 -0.45
N ILE A 62 2.60 -8.88 0.54
CA ILE A 62 2.39 -8.52 1.94
C ILE A 62 3.25 -7.34 2.42
N TRP A 63 4.00 -6.69 1.54
CA TRP A 63 4.97 -5.63 1.87
C TRP A 63 5.31 -4.77 0.66
N THR A 64 5.83 -3.57 0.92
CA THR A 64 5.94 -2.46 -0.02
C THR A 64 6.60 -2.81 -1.35
N LEU A 65 7.76 -3.49 -1.35
CA LEU A 65 8.48 -3.75 -2.59
C LEU A 65 7.70 -4.65 -3.55
N ALA A 66 7.15 -5.77 -3.04
CA ALA A 66 6.39 -6.71 -3.86
C ALA A 66 5.09 -6.09 -4.39
N SER A 67 4.36 -5.40 -3.51
CA SER A 67 3.08 -4.75 -3.87
C SER A 67 3.28 -3.59 -4.84
N SER A 68 4.24 -2.70 -4.58
CA SER A 68 4.52 -1.55 -5.46
C SER A 68 5.02 -2.00 -6.83
N ALA A 69 5.86 -3.06 -6.91
CA ALA A 69 6.27 -3.64 -8.18
C ALA A 69 5.06 -4.18 -8.95
N SER A 70 4.14 -4.89 -8.26
CA SER A 70 2.91 -5.39 -8.89
C SER A 70 1.98 -4.25 -9.34
N ILE A 71 1.83 -3.18 -8.58
CA ILE A 71 1.07 -1.99 -8.97
C ILE A 71 1.66 -1.38 -10.25
N LEU A 72 2.99 -1.21 -10.29
CA LEU A 72 3.67 -0.51 -11.38
C LEU A 72 3.94 -1.37 -12.62
N THR A 73 3.79 -2.70 -12.54
CA THR A 73 3.95 -3.61 -13.69
C THR A 73 2.66 -4.30 -14.12
N GLY A 74 1.63 -4.31 -13.27
CA GLY A 74 0.39 -5.04 -13.50
C GLY A 74 0.56 -6.56 -13.47
N THR A 75 1.60 -7.07 -12.80
CA THR A 75 1.93 -8.50 -12.75
C THR A 75 2.07 -9.01 -11.32
N TYR A 76 1.97 -10.32 -11.13
CA TYR A 76 2.12 -10.94 -9.80
C TYR A 76 3.59 -11.01 -9.34
N PRO A 77 3.85 -11.03 -8.02
CA PRO A 77 5.20 -11.16 -7.47
C PRO A 77 5.96 -12.39 -7.99
N SER A 78 5.31 -13.53 -8.18
CA SER A 78 5.92 -14.72 -8.81
C SER A 78 6.37 -14.47 -10.25
N HIS A 79 5.74 -13.54 -10.97
CA HIS A 79 6.10 -13.27 -12.36
C HIS A 79 7.32 -12.34 -12.47
N HIS A 80 7.31 -11.20 -11.76
CA HIS A 80 8.43 -10.25 -11.80
C HIS A 80 9.56 -10.57 -10.81
N GLY A 81 9.34 -11.43 -9.82
CA GLY A 81 10.33 -11.85 -8.81
C GLY A 81 10.71 -10.80 -7.77
N THR A 82 10.34 -9.53 -7.98
CA THR A 82 10.67 -8.42 -7.09
C THR A 82 9.92 -8.56 -5.77
N GLY A 83 10.67 -8.52 -4.67
CA GLY A 83 10.10 -8.79 -3.35
C GLY A 83 9.91 -10.27 -3.02
N MET A 84 10.14 -11.18 -3.96
CA MET A 84 10.22 -12.62 -3.75
C MET A 84 11.69 -13.05 -3.65
N VAL A 85 12.42 -12.93 -4.74
CA VAL A 85 13.83 -13.34 -4.88
C VAL A 85 14.73 -12.15 -5.28
N HIS A 86 14.17 -11.12 -5.89
CA HIS A 86 14.89 -9.91 -6.30
C HIS A 86 14.53 -8.72 -5.42
N ASP A 87 15.51 -7.86 -5.13
CA ASP A 87 15.29 -6.54 -4.55
C ASP A 87 15.16 -5.44 -5.60
N VAL A 88 15.48 -5.74 -6.86
CA VAL A 88 15.43 -4.80 -7.98
C VAL A 88 14.49 -5.34 -9.05
N LEU A 89 13.62 -4.48 -9.59
CA LEU A 89 12.75 -4.84 -10.71
C LEU A 89 13.59 -5.12 -11.96
N PRO A 90 13.49 -6.33 -12.57
CA PRO A 90 14.23 -6.67 -13.78
C PRO A 90 13.93 -5.71 -14.95
N GLU A 91 14.92 -5.45 -15.80
CA GLU A 91 14.83 -4.47 -16.88
C GLU A 91 13.85 -4.85 -18.00
N ASP A 92 13.56 -6.12 -18.14
CA ASP A 92 12.63 -6.68 -19.13
C ASP A 92 11.16 -6.47 -18.78
N PHE A 93 10.85 -5.98 -17.54
CA PHE A 93 9.51 -5.55 -17.16
C PHE A 93 9.31 -4.07 -17.47
N GLU A 94 8.39 -3.77 -18.38
CA GLU A 94 7.92 -2.40 -18.59
C GLU A 94 7.00 -1.96 -17.46
N THR A 95 7.16 -0.71 -17.05
CA THR A 95 6.35 -0.11 -15.98
C THR A 95 5.16 0.67 -16.54
N VAL A 96 4.15 0.87 -15.71
CA VAL A 96 2.98 1.71 -16.02
C VAL A 96 3.39 3.12 -16.50
N PRO A 97 4.30 3.85 -15.82
CA PRO A 97 4.72 5.17 -16.30
C PRO A 97 5.46 5.13 -17.63
N GLU A 98 6.24 4.08 -17.95
CA GLU A 98 6.86 3.93 -19.26
C GLU A 98 5.79 3.86 -20.37
N ARG A 99 4.74 3.06 -20.17
CA ARG A 99 3.63 2.92 -21.13
C ARG A 99 2.77 4.18 -21.25
N LEU A 100 2.56 4.90 -20.15
CA LEU A 100 1.84 6.17 -20.16
C LEU A 100 2.62 7.26 -20.93
N ARG A 101 3.94 7.28 -20.82
CA ARG A 101 4.78 8.19 -21.63
C ARG A 101 4.67 7.94 -23.12
N GLU A 102 4.56 6.68 -23.56
CA GLU A 102 4.37 6.35 -24.98
C GLU A 102 3.11 6.99 -25.58
N VAL A 103 2.07 7.18 -24.77
CA VAL A 103 0.83 7.87 -25.18
C VAL A 103 0.77 9.35 -24.77
N GLY A 104 1.92 9.92 -24.38
CA GLY A 104 2.11 11.35 -24.19
C GLY A 104 1.74 11.88 -22.80
N TYR A 105 1.75 11.02 -21.78
CA TYR A 105 1.60 11.49 -20.40
C TYR A 105 2.93 11.97 -19.84
N ARG A 106 2.91 13.07 -19.11
CA ARG A 106 3.98 13.45 -18.20
C ARG A 106 3.83 12.66 -16.90
N THR A 107 4.92 12.14 -16.39
CA THR A 107 4.89 11.20 -15.26
C THR A 107 5.69 11.71 -14.07
N GLY A 108 5.11 11.66 -12.88
CA GLY A 108 5.76 12.10 -11.64
C GLY A 108 5.54 11.14 -10.48
N LEU A 109 6.61 10.86 -9.72
CA LEU A 109 6.61 10.03 -8.51
C LEU A 109 7.16 10.80 -7.33
N ILE A 110 6.40 10.84 -6.24
CA ILE A 110 6.84 11.37 -4.94
C ILE A 110 6.74 10.25 -3.91
N ALA A 111 7.86 9.82 -3.34
CA ALA A 111 7.91 8.73 -2.37
C ALA A 111 8.91 9.01 -1.24
N PRO A 112 8.55 8.75 0.03
CA PRO A 112 9.46 8.80 1.17
C PRO A 112 10.10 7.45 1.49
N HIS A 113 9.90 6.40 0.68
CA HIS A 113 10.27 5.03 0.99
C HIS A 113 11.39 4.51 0.07
N GLY A 114 12.50 3.99 0.65
CA GLY A 114 13.66 3.52 -0.11
C GLY A 114 13.38 2.38 -1.09
N GLN A 115 12.33 1.59 -0.83
CA GLN A 115 11.90 0.52 -1.75
C GLN A 115 11.10 1.02 -2.95
N VAL A 116 10.67 2.29 -2.95
CA VAL A 116 9.99 2.94 -4.10
C VAL A 116 10.92 4.03 -4.64
N SER A 117 12.04 3.61 -5.21
CA SER A 117 13.15 4.50 -5.56
C SER A 117 13.99 3.95 -6.74
N PRO A 118 14.95 4.73 -7.25
CA PRO A 118 15.91 4.25 -8.26
C PRO A 118 16.71 3.02 -7.85
N THR A 119 16.94 2.84 -6.55
CA THR A 119 17.69 1.70 -6.01
C THR A 119 17.00 0.35 -6.31
N THR A 120 15.68 0.34 -6.40
CA THR A 120 14.87 -0.84 -6.71
C THR A 120 14.35 -0.85 -8.15
N GLY A 121 14.60 0.21 -8.92
CA GLY A 121 14.12 0.38 -10.29
C GLY A 121 12.61 0.69 -10.41
N LEU A 122 11.95 1.03 -9.30
CA LEU A 122 10.53 1.38 -9.32
C LEU A 122 10.26 2.84 -9.72
N ASP A 123 11.29 3.62 -9.96
CA ASP A 123 11.21 4.97 -10.53
C ASP A 123 11.20 4.98 -12.08
N ARG A 124 11.43 3.83 -12.71
CA ARG A 124 11.51 3.76 -14.18
C ARG A 124 10.23 4.27 -14.85
N GLY A 125 10.44 5.12 -15.86
CA GLY A 125 9.37 5.76 -16.61
C GLY A 125 8.82 7.04 -15.98
N PHE A 126 9.17 7.37 -14.74
CA PHE A 126 8.85 8.66 -14.16
C PHE A 126 9.87 9.73 -14.60
N GLU A 127 9.38 10.83 -15.17
CA GLU A 127 10.20 11.96 -15.62
C GLU A 127 10.56 12.89 -14.46
N ASP A 128 9.61 13.10 -13.56
CA ASP A 128 9.81 13.85 -12.32
C ASP A 128 9.83 12.86 -11.15
N PHE A 129 10.92 12.82 -10.40
CA PHE A 129 11.06 11.96 -9.22
C PHE A 129 11.50 12.76 -7.99
N ALA A 130 10.83 12.56 -6.87
CA ALA A 130 11.18 13.15 -5.59
C ALA A 130 11.26 12.08 -4.50
N TYR A 131 12.47 11.81 -4.03
CA TYR A 131 12.72 10.97 -2.85
C TYR A 131 12.82 11.84 -1.60
N LEU A 132 12.02 11.53 -0.59
CA LEU A 132 11.98 12.25 0.68
C LEU A 132 12.69 11.45 1.78
N SER A 133 13.88 11.85 2.11
CA SER A 133 14.64 11.37 3.27
C SER A 133 15.18 12.53 4.07
N SER A 134 15.72 12.27 5.26
CA SER A 134 16.40 13.28 6.07
C SER A 134 17.55 13.99 5.32
N GLU A 135 18.19 13.32 4.36
CA GLU A 135 19.29 13.86 3.58
C GLU A 135 18.80 14.67 2.37
N THR A 136 17.69 14.27 1.74
CA THR A 136 17.20 14.90 0.49
C THR A 136 16.13 15.95 0.69
N ILE A 137 15.48 15.98 1.86
CA ILE A 137 14.32 16.84 2.13
C ILE A 137 14.63 18.34 1.94
N LEU A 138 15.84 18.79 2.27
CA LEU A 138 16.27 20.18 2.11
C LEU A 138 16.34 20.60 0.64
N ASP A 139 16.90 19.74 -0.19
CA ASP A 139 17.08 19.99 -1.64
C ASP A 139 15.76 19.80 -2.38
N THR A 140 14.97 18.81 -1.99
CA THR A 140 13.74 18.41 -2.66
C THR A 140 12.56 19.32 -2.31
N ALA A 141 12.36 19.64 -1.03
CA ALA A 141 11.27 20.50 -0.58
C ALA A 141 11.58 22.00 -0.82
N GLY A 142 12.82 22.40 -0.61
CA GLY A 142 13.27 23.79 -0.71
C GLY A 142 12.98 24.61 0.55
N TRP A 143 13.71 25.72 0.73
CA TRP A 143 13.72 26.49 1.96
C TRP A 143 12.36 27.12 2.35
N LYS A 144 11.50 27.43 1.36
CA LYS A 144 10.16 28.00 1.65
C LYS A 144 9.25 26.99 2.32
N THR A 145 9.22 25.76 1.80
CA THR A 145 8.44 24.66 2.36
C THR A 145 8.91 24.32 3.76
N LEU A 146 10.22 24.33 4.00
CA LEU A 146 10.80 24.13 5.33
C LEU A 146 10.40 25.24 6.31
N LEU A 147 10.37 26.49 5.86
CA LEU A 147 9.90 27.61 6.68
C LEU A 147 8.40 27.49 6.98
N GLU A 148 7.58 27.12 6.00
CA GLU A 148 6.14 26.89 6.19
C GLU A 148 5.88 25.72 7.15
N TYR A 149 6.64 24.63 7.03
CA TYR A 149 6.62 23.50 7.97
C TYR A 149 6.98 23.97 9.38
N ALA A 150 8.06 24.72 9.54
CA ALA A 150 8.51 25.23 10.84
C ALA A 150 7.48 26.17 11.48
N LEU A 151 6.82 27.03 10.71
CA LEU A 151 5.74 27.91 11.19
C LEU A 151 4.46 27.15 11.51
N GLY A 152 4.18 26.05 10.79
CA GLY A 152 3.04 25.15 10.98
C GLY A 152 3.30 24.00 11.94
N PHE A 153 4.46 23.95 12.55
CA PHE A 153 4.97 22.82 13.33
C PHE A 153 4.00 22.23 14.36
N PRO A 154 3.23 22.98 15.14
CA PRO A 154 2.25 22.42 16.06
C PRO A 154 1.11 21.64 15.38
N ARG A 155 0.93 21.82 14.05
CA ARG A 155 -0.12 21.17 13.25
C ARG A 155 0.38 20.01 12.40
N HIS A 156 1.68 19.96 12.13
CA HIS A 156 2.28 19.05 11.14
C HIS A 156 3.43 18.23 11.71
N GLY A 157 3.82 18.45 12.94
CA GLY A 157 4.95 17.77 13.53
C GLY A 157 4.61 17.12 14.88
N PRO A 158 5.29 16.05 15.21
CA PRO A 158 5.11 15.30 16.46
C PRO A 158 5.73 15.99 17.67
N GLY A 159 6.48 17.03 17.47
CA GLY A 159 7.31 17.75 18.43
C GLY A 159 8.70 18.08 17.86
N LEU A 160 9.51 18.92 18.54
CA LEU A 160 10.89 19.21 18.14
C LEU A 160 11.72 17.92 18.27
N THR A 161 11.96 17.25 17.16
CA THR A 161 12.75 16.02 17.10
C THR A 161 13.68 16.04 15.89
N THR A 162 14.85 15.44 16.04
CA THR A 162 15.76 15.09 14.93
C THR A 162 15.61 13.62 14.53
N ASP A 163 14.68 12.92 15.17
CA ASP A 163 14.37 11.53 14.91
C ASP A 163 13.46 11.44 13.67
N THR A 164 13.99 10.85 12.62
CA THR A 164 13.31 10.71 11.32
C THR A 164 12.09 9.80 11.37
N GLN A 165 12.03 8.85 12.31
CA GLN A 165 10.89 7.99 12.57
C GLN A 165 9.65 8.76 13.07
N ARG A 166 9.80 10.01 13.47
CA ARG A 166 8.75 10.87 14.03
C ARG A 166 8.40 12.05 13.14
N VAL A 167 8.84 12.05 11.88
CA VAL A 167 8.59 13.18 10.97
C VAL A 167 7.57 12.75 9.91
N ASP A 168 6.37 13.31 10.02
CA ASP A 168 5.34 13.09 9.02
C ASP A 168 5.74 13.69 7.67
N THR A 169 5.76 12.88 6.64
CA THR A 169 6.22 13.25 5.30
C THR A 169 5.11 13.85 4.43
N GLY A 170 3.86 13.59 4.77
CA GLY A 170 2.69 13.98 3.97
C GLY A 170 2.56 15.47 3.69
N PHE A 171 3.10 16.34 4.58
CA PHE A 171 3.17 17.80 4.32
C PHE A 171 4.06 18.09 3.12
N PHE A 172 5.25 17.49 3.06
CA PHE A 172 6.23 17.71 2.00
C PHE A 172 5.75 17.11 0.67
N ILE A 173 5.16 15.90 0.70
CA ILE A 173 4.54 15.27 -0.47
C ILE A 173 3.53 16.23 -1.12
N ASN A 174 2.64 16.80 -0.31
CA ASN A 174 1.63 17.75 -0.80
C ASN A 174 2.23 19.02 -1.40
N ASP A 175 3.29 19.58 -0.83
CA ASP A 175 3.89 20.80 -1.38
C ASP A 175 4.58 20.52 -2.71
N ILE A 176 5.33 19.41 -2.82
CA ILE A 176 5.97 19.02 -4.07
C ILE A 176 4.91 18.73 -5.13
N ALA A 177 3.88 17.94 -4.80
CA ALA A 177 2.78 17.63 -5.71
C ALA A 177 2.13 18.91 -6.25
N LYS A 178 1.81 19.89 -5.39
CA LYS A 178 1.24 21.18 -5.80
C LYS A 178 2.18 22.00 -6.68
N ARG A 179 3.50 21.90 -6.49
CA ARG A 179 4.48 22.57 -7.38
C ARG A 179 4.48 21.93 -8.76
N TRP A 180 4.50 20.60 -8.84
CA TRP A 180 4.48 19.84 -10.11
C TRP A 180 3.17 20.03 -10.85
N LEU A 181 2.04 19.91 -10.17
CA LEU A 181 0.72 20.13 -10.78
C LEU A 181 0.57 21.54 -11.38
N ARG A 182 1.20 22.57 -10.79
CA ARG A 182 1.26 23.92 -11.40
C ARG A 182 2.09 23.96 -12.68
N SER A 183 3.15 23.14 -12.78
CA SER A 183 3.95 23.03 -14.00
C SER A 183 3.17 22.29 -15.07
N TYR A 184 2.63 21.13 -14.76
CA TYR A 184 1.85 20.29 -15.66
C TYR A 184 0.66 21.04 -16.27
N GLN A 185 -0.07 21.80 -15.44
CA GLN A 185 -1.18 22.61 -15.92
C GLN A 185 -0.76 23.70 -16.93
N ARG A 186 0.47 24.21 -16.87
CA ARG A 186 0.97 25.23 -17.81
C ARG A 186 1.36 24.63 -19.15
N GLU A 187 1.79 23.38 -19.15
CA GLU A 187 2.24 22.66 -20.32
C GLU A 187 1.07 22.06 -21.11
N ASP A 188 -0.10 21.97 -20.47
CA ASP A 188 -1.37 21.44 -21.02
C ASP A 188 -1.30 19.99 -21.51
N ASP A 189 -0.30 19.25 -21.00
CA ASP A 189 -0.15 17.81 -21.26
C ASP A 189 -0.90 17.00 -20.19
N PRO A 190 -1.49 15.83 -20.54
CA PRO A 190 -2.04 14.94 -19.55
C PRO A 190 -0.91 14.41 -18.66
N PHE A 191 -1.19 14.21 -17.38
CA PHE A 191 -0.18 13.73 -16.44
C PHE A 191 -0.63 12.51 -15.66
N PHE A 192 0.34 11.71 -15.25
CA PHE A 192 0.25 10.66 -14.24
C PHE A 192 1.09 11.07 -13.03
N LEU A 193 0.44 11.42 -11.94
CA LEU A 193 1.08 11.72 -10.66
C LEU A 193 0.84 10.57 -9.68
N TYR A 194 1.92 9.89 -9.31
CA TYR A 194 1.92 8.87 -8.26
C TYR A 194 2.48 9.48 -6.97
N THR A 195 1.70 9.46 -5.89
CA THR A 195 2.13 9.88 -4.57
C THR A 195 2.06 8.71 -3.60
N PHE A 196 3.13 8.49 -2.87
CA PHE A 196 3.25 7.46 -1.85
C PHE A 196 3.33 8.12 -0.48
N TYR A 197 2.32 7.93 0.39
CA TYR A 197 2.29 8.45 1.75
C TYR A 197 2.74 7.35 2.70
N GLY A 198 3.87 7.54 3.39
CA GLY A 198 4.46 6.59 4.30
C GLY A 198 4.02 6.74 5.75
N ASP A 199 3.24 7.78 6.07
CA ASP A 199 2.95 8.16 7.45
C ASP A 199 2.25 7.05 8.29
N PRO A 200 1.32 6.22 7.78
CA PRO A 200 0.70 5.13 8.54
C PRO A 200 1.60 3.91 8.79
N HIS A 201 2.79 3.85 8.20
CA HIS A 201 3.76 2.81 8.55
C HIS A 201 4.23 2.98 10.00
N HIS A 202 4.48 1.88 10.72
CA HIS A 202 5.07 1.96 12.06
C HIS A 202 6.45 2.67 12.01
N VAL A 203 6.80 3.53 12.93
CA VAL A 203 6.30 3.82 14.30
C VAL A 203 5.07 4.74 14.25
N TYR A 204 3.98 4.40 14.93
CA TYR A 204 2.80 5.27 15.01
C TYR A 204 3.04 6.40 16.00
N TYR A 205 3.25 7.60 15.48
CA TYR A 205 3.54 8.78 16.29
C TYR A 205 2.86 10.05 15.71
N PRO A 206 1.56 10.01 15.45
CA PRO A 206 0.85 11.09 14.74
C PRO A 206 0.88 12.42 15.53
N PRO A 207 0.61 13.54 14.86
CA PRO A 207 0.46 14.84 15.51
C PRO A 207 -0.56 14.79 16.64
N LYS A 208 -0.31 15.56 17.71
CA LYS A 208 -1.14 15.51 18.93
C LYS A 208 -2.63 15.69 18.65
N LYS A 209 -3.00 16.60 17.74
CA LYS A 209 -4.39 16.87 17.35
C LYS A 209 -5.11 15.64 16.79
N ASP A 210 -4.37 14.76 16.11
CA ASP A 210 -4.92 13.56 15.47
C ASP A 210 -5.03 12.41 16.49
N ILE A 211 -4.10 12.28 17.44
CA ILE A 211 -4.23 11.36 18.59
C ILE A 211 -5.42 11.75 19.46
N GLU A 212 -5.61 13.06 19.75
CA GLU A 212 -6.71 13.54 20.61
C GLU A 212 -8.09 13.14 20.08
N ARG A 213 -8.25 12.82 18.80
CA ARG A 213 -9.50 12.33 18.20
C ARG A 213 -9.88 10.93 18.67
N PHE A 214 -8.91 10.13 19.06
CA PHE A 214 -9.07 8.72 19.43
C PHE A 214 -8.61 8.41 20.86
N ALA A 215 -8.33 9.44 21.65
CA ALA A 215 -7.78 9.30 23.00
C ALA A 215 -8.77 8.69 24.02
N ASP A 216 -10.03 8.59 23.67
CA ASP A 216 -11.07 7.91 24.48
C ASP A 216 -11.02 6.37 24.36
N ALA A 217 -10.21 5.85 23.43
CA ALA A 217 -10.02 4.41 23.26
C ALA A 217 -9.17 3.76 24.36
N PHE A 218 -8.34 4.52 25.07
CA PHE A 218 -7.40 4.03 26.09
C PHE A 218 -7.41 4.91 27.35
N GLU A 219 -6.97 4.33 28.49
CA GLU A 219 -7.04 5.01 29.79
C GLU A 219 -5.75 5.77 30.15
N MET A 220 -4.61 5.43 29.49
CA MET A 220 -3.33 6.08 29.78
C MET A 220 -3.23 7.47 29.16
N SER A 221 -2.22 8.26 29.56
CA SER A 221 -1.94 9.55 28.92
C SER A 221 -1.40 9.37 27.49
N ILE A 222 -1.57 10.38 26.63
CA ILE A 222 -1.02 10.39 25.27
C ILE A 222 0.52 10.20 25.29
N ALA A 223 1.21 10.73 26.29
CA ALA A 223 2.64 10.55 26.42
C ALA A 223 3.01 9.08 26.67
N GLU A 224 2.28 8.40 27.57
CA GLU A 224 2.47 6.97 27.82
C GLU A 224 2.08 6.12 26.60
N ALA A 225 0.99 6.46 25.90
CA ALA A 225 0.58 5.79 24.66
C ALA A 225 1.67 5.86 23.59
N ARG A 226 2.30 7.02 23.40
CA ARG A 226 3.44 7.19 22.49
C ARG A 226 4.65 6.34 22.89
N GLU A 227 4.98 6.26 24.17
CA GLU A 227 6.07 5.37 24.65
C GLU A 227 5.73 3.89 24.42
N VAL A 228 4.46 3.51 24.52
CA VAL A 228 4.00 2.16 24.18
C VAL A 228 4.18 1.87 22.70
N SER A 229 3.78 2.79 21.81
CA SER A 229 3.94 2.66 20.37
C SER A 229 5.43 2.57 19.98
N LEU A 230 6.29 3.38 20.58
CA LEU A 230 7.74 3.29 20.34
C LEU A 230 8.31 1.92 20.74
N ARG A 231 7.91 1.37 21.88
CA ARG A 231 8.31 0.01 22.29
C ARG A 231 7.73 -1.07 21.37
N HIS A 232 6.49 -0.88 20.90
CA HIS A 232 5.88 -1.80 19.94
C HIS A 232 6.74 -1.90 18.67
N SER A 233 7.13 -0.78 18.12
CA SER A 233 7.84 -0.73 16.84
C SER A 233 9.34 -1.00 16.95
N ASN A 234 10.02 -0.44 17.96
CA ASN A 234 11.47 -0.62 18.13
C ASN A 234 11.84 -2.04 18.57
N ASP A 235 10.98 -2.70 19.34
CA ASP A 235 11.19 -4.06 19.84
C ASP A 235 10.37 -5.09 19.05
N LEU A 236 10.08 -4.81 17.77
CA LEU A 236 9.13 -5.58 16.95
C LEU A 236 9.51 -7.06 16.85
N HIS A 237 10.77 -7.37 16.57
CA HIS A 237 11.27 -8.73 16.50
C HIS A 237 11.22 -9.44 17.85
N GLU A 238 11.59 -8.75 18.93
CA GLU A 238 11.50 -9.24 20.30
C GLU A 238 10.06 -9.49 20.72
N ASN A 239 9.14 -8.62 20.31
CA ASN A 239 7.71 -8.75 20.62
C ASN A 239 7.10 -9.97 19.92
N ILE A 240 7.49 -10.28 18.68
CA ILE A 240 7.07 -11.48 17.97
C ILE A 240 7.72 -12.72 18.57
N ALA A 241 9.06 -12.75 18.68
CA ALA A 241 9.81 -13.91 19.12
C ALA A 241 9.47 -14.36 20.55
N ASN A 242 9.14 -13.44 21.45
CA ASN A 242 8.81 -13.72 22.85
C ASN A 242 7.31 -13.72 23.16
N GLY A 243 6.46 -13.61 22.14
CA GLY A 243 5.03 -13.37 22.30
C GLY A 243 4.74 -11.96 22.81
N ARG A 244 3.67 -11.39 22.33
CA ARG A 244 3.24 -10.02 22.62
C ARG A 244 3.02 -9.78 24.11
N LYS A 245 3.71 -8.80 24.69
CA LYS A 245 3.66 -8.48 26.12
C LYS A 245 2.87 -7.19 26.42
N PHE A 246 1.95 -6.79 25.53
CA PHE A 246 1.13 -5.60 25.73
C PHE A 246 -0.19 -5.96 26.44
N THR A 247 -0.62 -5.09 27.35
CA THR A 247 -1.94 -5.20 27.96
C THR A 247 -3.01 -4.81 26.95
N GLU A 248 -4.29 -5.14 27.23
CA GLU A 248 -5.41 -4.76 26.37
C GLU A 248 -5.49 -3.23 26.16
N ASP A 249 -5.26 -2.43 27.22
CA ASP A 249 -5.24 -0.97 27.11
C ASP A 249 -4.07 -0.46 26.29
N GLN A 250 -2.91 -1.12 26.35
CA GLN A 250 -1.76 -0.79 25.50
C GLN A 250 -2.03 -1.11 24.02
N TRP A 251 -2.72 -2.22 23.75
CA TRP A 251 -3.15 -2.53 22.38
C TRP A 251 -4.11 -1.49 21.84
N ARG A 252 -5.13 -1.13 22.60
CA ARG A 252 -6.06 -0.03 22.23
C ARG A 252 -5.33 1.28 21.97
N ALA A 253 -4.27 1.58 22.74
CA ALA A 253 -3.47 2.77 22.52
C ALA A 253 -2.65 2.68 21.22
N ILE A 254 -2.03 1.53 20.89
CA ILE A 254 -1.31 1.31 19.63
C ILE A 254 -2.24 1.51 18.43
N GLU A 255 -3.41 0.87 18.42
CA GLU A 255 -4.41 1.00 17.38
C GLU A 255 -4.94 2.45 17.26
N ALA A 256 -5.16 3.13 18.36
CA ALA A 256 -5.60 4.53 18.35
C ALA A 256 -4.54 5.49 17.80
N LEU A 257 -3.25 5.20 17.99
CA LEU A 257 -2.18 5.96 17.38
C LEU A 257 -2.10 5.68 15.86
N TYR A 258 -2.27 4.43 15.45
CA TYR A 258 -2.39 4.08 14.03
C TYR A 258 -3.59 4.80 13.37
N ASP A 259 -4.75 4.82 14.01
CA ASP A 259 -5.92 5.59 13.56
C ASP A 259 -5.60 7.09 13.43
N GLY A 260 -4.75 7.61 14.32
CA GLY A 260 -4.24 8.98 14.25
C GLY A 260 -3.39 9.26 13.01
N GLU A 261 -2.54 8.29 12.59
CA GLU A 261 -1.77 8.39 11.35
C GLU A 261 -2.67 8.37 10.11
N LEU A 262 -3.68 7.49 10.09
CA LEU A 262 -4.68 7.48 9.03
C LEU A 262 -5.42 8.81 8.92
N ALA A 263 -5.81 9.38 10.06
CA ALA A 263 -6.52 10.65 10.10
C ALA A 263 -5.64 11.84 9.63
N TYR A 264 -4.37 11.84 9.99
CA TYR A 264 -3.40 12.81 9.50
C TYR A 264 -3.24 12.71 7.97
N THR A 265 -3.03 11.50 7.47
CA THR A 265 -2.85 11.26 6.03
C THR A 265 -4.11 11.60 5.23
N ASP A 266 -5.31 11.28 5.73
CA ASP A 266 -6.59 11.69 5.13
C ASP A 266 -6.68 13.22 4.98
N GLU A 267 -6.22 13.96 5.98
CA GLU A 267 -6.20 15.43 5.91
C GLU A 267 -5.23 15.92 4.81
N ARG A 268 -4.12 15.23 4.58
CA ARG A 268 -3.18 15.54 3.48
C ARG A 268 -3.83 15.26 2.13
N ILE A 269 -4.46 14.09 1.96
CA ILE A 269 -5.19 13.72 0.75
C ILE A 269 -6.28 14.76 0.45
N ARG A 270 -7.08 15.15 1.46
CA ARG A 270 -8.07 16.22 1.34
C ARG A 270 -7.46 17.51 0.84
N GLY A 271 -6.27 17.87 1.34
CA GLY A 271 -5.54 19.06 0.94
C GLY A 271 -5.09 19.03 -0.53
N LEU A 272 -4.68 17.88 -1.05
CA LEU A 272 -4.31 17.67 -2.44
C LEU A 272 -5.53 17.72 -3.36
N LEU A 273 -6.59 16.97 -3.05
CA LEU A 273 -7.83 16.98 -3.84
C LEU A 273 -8.49 18.37 -3.88
N SER A 274 -8.51 19.07 -2.74
CA SER A 274 -8.99 20.45 -2.69
C SER A 274 -8.13 21.40 -3.54
N TYR A 275 -6.84 21.15 -3.68
CA TYR A 275 -5.98 21.91 -4.57
C TYR A 275 -6.34 21.68 -6.04
N LEU A 276 -6.51 20.43 -6.45
CA LEU A 276 -6.96 20.07 -7.81
C LEU A 276 -8.31 20.72 -8.15
N ALA A 277 -9.27 20.66 -7.22
CA ALA A 277 -10.58 21.27 -7.41
C ALA A 277 -10.49 22.80 -7.59
N ARG A 278 -9.71 23.52 -6.73
CA ARG A 278 -9.52 24.99 -6.85
C ARG A 278 -8.77 25.42 -8.10
N ARG A 279 -8.13 24.50 -8.81
CA ARG A 279 -7.40 24.73 -10.05
C ARG A 279 -8.17 24.28 -11.28
N ASP A 280 -9.43 23.85 -11.10
CA ASP A 280 -10.29 23.32 -12.16
C ASP A 280 -9.70 22.10 -12.88
N MET A 281 -8.85 21.33 -12.16
CA MET A 281 -8.19 20.14 -12.68
C MET A 281 -8.96 18.85 -12.34
N LEU A 282 -9.69 18.83 -11.22
CA LEU A 282 -10.30 17.62 -10.67
C LEU A 282 -11.35 17.00 -11.60
N GLU A 283 -12.12 17.81 -12.31
CA GLU A 283 -13.17 17.35 -13.24
C GLU A 283 -12.62 16.50 -14.41
N ASN A 284 -11.38 16.78 -14.81
CA ASN A 284 -10.67 16.04 -15.86
C ASN A 284 -9.58 15.13 -15.28
N THR A 285 -9.77 14.62 -14.07
CA THR A 285 -8.78 13.78 -13.40
C THR A 285 -9.42 12.49 -12.89
N ILE A 286 -8.81 11.35 -13.23
CA ILE A 286 -9.06 10.09 -12.55
C ILE A 286 -8.21 10.11 -11.27
N VAL A 287 -8.87 9.92 -10.13
CA VAL A 287 -8.20 9.77 -8.83
C VAL A 287 -8.37 8.33 -8.37
N VAL A 288 -7.28 7.69 -7.95
CA VAL A 288 -7.26 6.39 -7.29
C VAL A 288 -6.57 6.57 -5.94
N ILE A 289 -7.24 6.14 -4.86
CA ILE A 289 -6.69 6.17 -3.50
C ILE A 289 -6.74 4.74 -2.98
N THR A 290 -5.60 4.20 -2.61
CA THR A 290 -5.46 2.81 -2.14
C THR A 290 -4.30 2.68 -1.17
N ALA A 291 -4.04 1.45 -0.68
CA ALA A 291 -2.81 1.10 0.02
C ALA A 291 -2.06 0.01 -0.74
N ASP A 292 -0.78 -0.14 -0.45
CA ASP A 292 0.04 -1.21 -1.02
C ASP A 292 -0.15 -2.55 -0.27
N HIS A 293 -0.32 -2.50 1.04
CA HIS A 293 -0.70 -3.59 1.95
C HIS A 293 -1.32 -2.99 3.22
N GLY A 294 -1.77 -3.86 4.12
CA GLY A 294 -2.25 -3.50 5.46
C GLY A 294 -1.19 -3.73 6.54
N GLU A 295 -1.62 -3.96 7.78
CA GLU A 295 -0.78 -4.06 8.97
C GLU A 295 -1.36 -5.06 9.98
N ALA A 296 -0.57 -6.01 10.49
CA ALA A 296 -1.00 -6.96 11.51
C ALA A 296 -0.80 -6.40 12.92
N PHE A 297 -1.83 -6.47 13.75
CA PHE A 297 -1.81 -6.15 15.16
C PHE A 297 -1.86 -7.41 16.05
N GLY A 298 -1.41 -8.52 15.49
CA GLY A 298 -1.27 -9.79 16.17
C GLY A 298 -1.97 -10.96 15.53
N GLU A 299 -2.57 -10.75 14.39
CA GLU A 299 -3.12 -11.82 13.57
C GLU A 299 -2.01 -12.84 13.23
N ASP A 300 -2.35 -14.11 13.26
CA ASP A 300 -1.43 -15.25 13.06
C ASP A 300 -0.16 -15.20 13.94
N GLY A 301 -0.25 -14.57 15.12
CA GLY A 301 0.87 -14.46 16.04
C GLY A 301 1.96 -13.47 15.62
N THR A 302 1.77 -12.72 14.51
CA THR A 302 2.75 -11.77 13.98
C THR A 302 2.33 -10.32 14.19
N LEU A 303 3.22 -9.40 13.90
CA LEU A 303 3.03 -7.95 13.94
C LEU A 303 3.51 -7.36 12.62
N ALA A 304 3.05 -6.16 12.31
CA ALA A 304 3.37 -5.49 11.07
C ALA A 304 3.01 -6.36 9.84
N HIS A 305 3.72 -6.22 8.76
CA HIS A 305 3.49 -6.93 7.50
C HIS A 305 4.61 -7.95 7.19
N MET A 306 4.95 -8.78 8.20
CA MET A 306 6.17 -9.58 8.12
C MET A 306 6.01 -10.96 7.49
N LEU A 307 5.00 -11.73 7.90
CA LEU A 307 4.93 -13.16 7.58
C LEU A 307 3.57 -13.63 7.09
N THR A 308 2.50 -12.97 7.51
CA THR A 308 1.13 -13.42 7.26
C THR A 308 0.55 -12.91 5.95
N THR A 309 -0.36 -13.71 5.36
CA THR A 309 -1.25 -13.32 4.26
C THR A 309 -2.69 -13.13 4.75
N ASN A 310 -2.88 -12.85 6.04
CA ASN A 310 -4.17 -12.54 6.65
C ASN A 310 -4.81 -11.30 6.00
N ASP A 311 -6.14 -11.21 5.99
CA ASP A 311 -6.86 -10.06 5.40
C ASP A 311 -6.48 -8.74 6.08
N ALA A 312 -6.04 -8.74 7.34
CA ALA A 312 -5.46 -7.56 8.00
C ALA A 312 -4.28 -6.93 7.22
N VAL A 313 -3.51 -7.76 6.52
CA VAL A 313 -2.37 -7.32 5.69
C VAL A 313 -2.72 -7.25 4.20
N CYS A 314 -3.66 -8.08 3.74
CA CYS A 314 -3.94 -8.22 2.32
C CYS A 314 -5.13 -7.39 1.84
N ASN A 315 -6.15 -7.17 2.67
CA ASN A 315 -7.32 -6.37 2.31
C ASN A 315 -7.03 -4.88 2.56
N VAL A 316 -7.00 -4.11 1.48
CA VAL A 316 -6.64 -2.69 1.46
C VAL A 316 -7.79 -1.83 0.97
N PRO A 317 -7.92 -0.58 1.42
CA PRO A 317 -8.93 0.31 0.89
C PRO A 317 -8.66 0.64 -0.58
N LEU A 318 -9.72 0.74 -1.37
CA LEU A 318 -9.66 1.27 -2.72
C LEU A 318 -10.84 2.21 -2.95
N VAL A 319 -10.54 3.44 -3.28
CA VAL A 319 -11.53 4.45 -3.66
C VAL A 319 -11.11 5.09 -4.98
N THR A 320 -12.04 5.23 -5.90
CA THR A 320 -11.82 5.91 -7.18
C THR A 320 -12.77 7.09 -7.35
N TYR A 321 -12.34 8.08 -8.12
CA TYR A 321 -13.16 9.21 -8.55
C TYR A 321 -12.85 9.54 -10.00
N GLY A 322 -13.88 9.89 -10.76
CA GLY A 322 -13.70 10.25 -12.16
C GLY A 322 -13.36 9.07 -13.07
N PHE A 323 -13.43 7.85 -12.57
CA PHE A 323 -13.15 6.62 -13.33
C PHE A 323 -14.46 5.89 -13.67
N ASP A 324 -15.27 6.50 -14.52
CA ASP A 324 -16.62 6.03 -14.84
C ASP A 324 -16.64 4.59 -15.41
N ALA A 325 -15.51 4.13 -15.98
CA ALA A 325 -15.37 2.81 -16.56
C ALA A 325 -15.57 1.64 -15.56
N ILE A 326 -15.37 1.88 -14.27
CA ILE A 326 -15.46 0.84 -13.22
C ILE A 326 -16.50 1.16 -12.13
N THR A 327 -17.33 2.18 -12.34
CA THR A 327 -18.30 2.63 -11.31
C THR A 327 -19.32 1.53 -10.98
N ASP A 328 -19.70 0.71 -11.96
CA ASP A 328 -20.68 -0.36 -11.81
C ASP A 328 -20.04 -1.75 -11.60
N TYR A 329 -18.71 -1.81 -11.41
CA TYR A 329 -18.03 -3.07 -11.20
C TYR A 329 -18.44 -3.71 -9.87
N GLU A 330 -18.75 -5.00 -9.93
CA GLU A 330 -19.04 -5.83 -8.77
C GLU A 330 -18.05 -6.99 -8.70
N GLY A 331 -17.51 -7.24 -7.52
CA GLY A 331 -16.55 -8.31 -7.27
C GLY A 331 -15.27 -7.83 -6.57
N MET A 332 -14.40 -8.79 -6.30
CA MET A 332 -13.09 -8.52 -5.72
C MET A 332 -12.18 -7.81 -6.72
N VAL A 333 -11.27 -6.99 -6.22
CA VAL A 333 -10.36 -6.17 -7.02
C VAL A 333 -8.90 -6.43 -6.60
N GLN A 334 -8.00 -6.39 -7.57
CA GLN A 334 -6.57 -6.25 -7.32
C GLN A 334 -6.03 -5.03 -8.09
N HIS A 335 -4.93 -4.45 -7.62
CA HIS A 335 -4.36 -3.25 -8.22
C HIS A 335 -4.04 -3.40 -9.72
N ALA A 336 -3.59 -4.60 -10.13
CA ALA A 336 -3.32 -4.90 -11.54
C ALA A 336 -4.56 -4.74 -12.44
N ASP A 337 -5.78 -4.99 -11.90
CA ASP A 337 -7.04 -4.83 -12.63
C ASP A 337 -7.33 -3.35 -12.87
N VAL A 338 -7.19 -2.55 -11.82
CA VAL A 338 -7.38 -1.09 -11.88
C VAL A 338 -6.39 -0.47 -12.87
N MET A 339 -5.10 -0.85 -12.79
CA MET A 339 -4.06 -0.34 -13.68
C MET A 339 -4.28 -0.76 -15.14
N ARG A 340 -4.64 -2.03 -15.39
CA ARG A 340 -4.96 -2.50 -16.74
C ARG A 340 -6.12 -1.73 -17.34
N THR A 341 -7.23 -1.62 -16.59
CA THR A 341 -8.41 -0.90 -17.04
C THR A 341 -8.13 0.59 -17.28
N LEU A 342 -7.28 1.19 -16.43
CA LEU A 342 -6.84 2.57 -16.56
C LEU A 342 -6.00 2.79 -17.83
N LEU A 343 -4.98 1.95 -18.06
CA LEU A 343 -4.13 2.02 -19.25
C LEU A 343 -4.95 1.89 -20.54
N ASP A 344 -5.84 0.90 -20.60
CA ASP A 344 -6.70 0.71 -21.76
C ASP A 344 -7.64 1.91 -21.97
N ARG A 345 -8.18 2.49 -20.89
CA ARG A 345 -9.04 3.71 -20.93
C ARG A 345 -8.34 4.90 -21.60
N VAL A 346 -7.03 5.00 -21.45
CA VAL A 346 -6.23 6.10 -22.02
C VAL A 346 -5.50 5.72 -23.32
N GLY A 347 -5.73 4.51 -23.83
CA GLY A 347 -5.17 4.01 -25.09
C GLY A 347 -3.70 3.59 -24.97
N ALA A 348 -3.20 3.31 -23.78
CA ALA A 348 -1.88 2.74 -23.55
C ALA A 348 -1.89 1.21 -23.70
N ARG A 349 -0.74 0.61 -24.00
CA ARG A 349 -0.61 -0.85 -24.15
C ARG A 349 -0.84 -1.58 -22.83
N THR A 350 -1.50 -2.73 -22.88
CA THR A 350 -1.76 -3.60 -21.73
C THR A 350 -1.25 -5.03 -21.90
N ASP A 351 -0.47 -5.28 -22.95
CA ASP A 351 0.17 -6.58 -23.19
C ASP A 351 1.09 -6.96 -22.02
N GLY A 352 1.05 -8.22 -21.62
CA GLY A 352 1.80 -8.75 -20.46
C GLY A 352 1.18 -8.45 -19.09
N PHE A 353 0.13 -7.62 -18.99
CA PHE A 353 -0.61 -7.43 -17.73
C PHE A 353 -1.35 -8.71 -17.32
N GLN A 354 -1.32 -9.03 -16.05
CA GLN A 354 -2.00 -10.18 -15.47
C GLN A 354 -3.32 -9.80 -14.74
N GLY A 355 -3.61 -8.50 -14.65
CA GLY A 355 -4.90 -7.99 -14.22
C GLY A 355 -5.99 -8.24 -15.26
N ILE A 356 -7.25 -8.23 -14.86
CA ILE A 356 -8.43 -8.27 -15.74
C ILE A 356 -8.81 -6.85 -16.20
N ASP A 357 -9.55 -6.73 -17.30
CA ASP A 357 -10.28 -5.51 -17.64
C ASP A 357 -11.59 -5.50 -16.87
N MET A 358 -11.72 -4.61 -15.92
CA MET A 358 -12.89 -4.52 -15.03
C MET A 358 -14.18 -4.10 -15.75
N ARG A 359 -14.12 -3.69 -17.03
CA ARG A 359 -15.30 -3.37 -17.84
C ARG A 359 -15.91 -4.62 -18.49
N GLU A 360 -15.12 -5.66 -18.66
CA GLU A 360 -15.47 -6.88 -19.40
C GLU A 360 -15.59 -8.11 -18.51
N ASP A 361 -14.75 -8.19 -17.47
CA ASP A 361 -14.61 -9.35 -16.61
C ASP A 361 -14.79 -9.00 -15.14
N SER A 362 -15.10 -10.00 -14.30
CA SER A 362 -15.10 -9.90 -12.84
C SER A 362 -14.25 -11.01 -12.22
N ARG A 363 -13.61 -10.70 -11.07
CA ARG A 363 -12.82 -11.69 -10.33
C ARG A 363 -13.67 -12.54 -9.43
N GLY A 364 -13.49 -13.86 -9.52
CA GLY A 364 -14.01 -14.82 -8.55
C GLY A 364 -13.03 -15.16 -7.42
N TYR A 365 -11.76 -14.72 -7.53
CA TYR A 365 -10.71 -14.91 -6.53
C TYR A 365 -9.58 -13.87 -6.69
N THR A 366 -8.83 -13.66 -5.63
CA THR A 366 -7.61 -12.84 -5.63
C THR A 366 -6.40 -13.66 -5.20
N ILE A 367 -5.20 -13.17 -5.53
CA ILE A 367 -3.94 -13.83 -5.21
C ILE A 367 -3.02 -12.86 -4.50
N THR A 368 -2.56 -13.24 -3.31
CA THR A 368 -1.48 -12.55 -2.59
C THR A 368 -0.31 -13.50 -2.37
N GLN A 369 0.92 -13.01 -2.50
CA GLN A 369 2.12 -13.82 -2.40
C GLN A 369 3.12 -13.28 -1.38
N ARG A 370 3.84 -14.21 -0.74
CA ARG A 370 4.95 -13.93 0.17
C ARG A 370 6.16 -14.76 -0.21
N GLY A 371 7.30 -14.10 -0.45
CA GLY A 371 8.58 -14.76 -0.77
C GLY A 371 9.24 -15.42 0.43
N TRP A 372 9.82 -16.60 0.22
CA TRP A 372 10.50 -17.37 1.26
C TRP A 372 11.81 -16.72 1.74
N ALA A 373 12.62 -16.21 0.84
CA ALA A 373 13.94 -15.70 1.18
C ALA A 373 13.93 -14.68 2.34
N ARG A 374 12.97 -13.74 2.34
CA ARG A 374 12.80 -12.77 3.43
C ARG A 374 12.12 -13.36 4.66
N ALA A 375 11.12 -14.19 4.48
CA ALA A 375 10.45 -14.86 5.60
C ALA A 375 11.46 -15.70 6.40
N LYS A 376 12.33 -16.44 5.72
CA LYS A 376 13.40 -17.24 6.32
C LYS A 376 14.30 -16.40 7.23
N ARG A 377 14.82 -15.27 6.72
CA ARG A 377 15.69 -14.38 7.54
C ARG A 377 14.99 -13.88 8.80
N LYS A 378 13.68 -13.57 8.70
CA LYS A 378 12.88 -13.13 9.86
C LYS A 378 12.71 -14.26 10.88
N LEU A 379 12.36 -15.48 10.44
CA LEU A 379 12.22 -16.64 11.31
C LEU A 379 13.56 -17.02 11.98
N GLU A 380 14.65 -16.99 11.23
CA GLU A 380 16.00 -17.19 11.78
C GLU A 380 16.31 -16.13 12.86
N ARG A 381 15.97 -14.87 12.61
CA ARG A 381 16.15 -13.79 13.60
C ARG A 381 15.29 -14.00 14.85
N PHE A 382 14.05 -14.46 14.72
CA PHE A 382 13.20 -14.77 15.87
C PHE A 382 13.77 -15.94 16.70
N ALA A 383 14.28 -16.98 16.04
CA ALA A 383 14.94 -18.09 16.73
C ALA A 383 16.25 -17.69 17.41
N GLU A 384 17.01 -16.72 16.88
CA GLU A 384 18.17 -16.14 17.56
C GLU A 384 17.79 -15.39 18.84
N ILE A 385 16.66 -14.63 18.81
CA ILE A 385 16.16 -13.88 19.95
C ILE A 385 15.59 -14.82 21.01
N ASN A 386 14.81 -15.81 20.57
CA ASN A 386 14.18 -16.80 21.44
C ASN A 386 14.40 -18.23 20.87
N PRO A 387 15.35 -19.01 21.41
CA PRO A 387 15.60 -20.38 20.95
C PRO A 387 14.39 -21.34 21.07
N ASP A 388 13.39 -20.98 21.88
CA ASP A 388 12.13 -21.74 22.04
C ASP A 388 11.02 -21.18 21.14
N PHE A 389 11.33 -20.30 20.16
CA PHE A 389 10.36 -19.78 19.22
C PHE A 389 9.80 -20.89 18.35
N ASP A 390 8.47 -21.06 18.36
CA ASP A 390 7.78 -22.05 17.54
C ASP A 390 7.42 -21.44 16.18
N ASP A 391 8.13 -21.88 15.14
CA ASP A 391 7.90 -21.46 13.76
C ASP A 391 7.03 -22.43 12.94
N ALA A 392 6.50 -23.50 13.58
CA ALA A 392 5.71 -24.53 12.90
C ALA A 392 4.40 -24.01 12.28
N SER A 393 3.87 -22.89 12.78
CA SER A 393 2.68 -22.22 12.23
C SER A 393 2.97 -21.52 10.90
N TYR A 394 4.22 -21.21 10.59
CA TYR A 394 4.59 -20.51 9.35
C TYR A 394 4.99 -21.48 8.23
N HIS A 395 4.68 -21.10 6.98
CA HIS A 395 5.12 -21.84 5.80
C HIS A 395 6.60 -21.56 5.50
N HIS A 396 7.38 -22.61 5.27
CA HIS A 396 8.83 -22.59 5.04
C HIS A 396 9.18 -22.63 3.54
N ALA A 397 8.32 -22.07 2.72
CA ALA A 397 8.50 -21.93 1.28
C ALA A 397 7.82 -20.63 0.79
N ASP A 398 7.91 -20.35 -0.51
CA ASP A 398 7.10 -19.29 -1.14
C ASP A 398 5.62 -19.60 -0.90
N LEU A 399 4.88 -18.62 -0.41
CA LEU A 399 3.48 -18.77 -0.04
C LEU A 399 2.58 -18.02 -1.02
N THR A 400 1.55 -18.70 -1.51
CA THR A 400 0.46 -18.10 -2.28
C THR A 400 -0.85 -18.27 -1.54
N ALA A 401 -1.54 -17.18 -1.27
CA ALA A 401 -2.90 -17.15 -0.77
C ALA A 401 -3.86 -16.90 -1.94
N LEU A 402 -4.78 -17.84 -2.18
CA LEU A 402 -5.91 -17.71 -3.08
C LEU A 402 -7.16 -17.46 -2.23
N ARG A 403 -7.75 -16.27 -2.36
CA ARG A 403 -8.90 -15.84 -1.58
C ARG A 403 -10.15 -15.71 -2.45
N THR A 404 -11.25 -16.30 -2.01
CA THR A 404 -12.61 -16.14 -2.54
C THR A 404 -13.48 -15.41 -1.50
N PRO A 405 -14.74 -15.03 -1.77
CA PRO A 405 -15.57 -14.37 -0.76
C PRO A 405 -15.75 -15.16 0.55
N GLU A 406 -15.74 -16.49 0.49
CA GLU A 406 -16.04 -17.37 1.64
C GLU A 406 -14.82 -18.09 2.21
N PHE A 407 -13.77 -18.30 1.40
CA PHE A 407 -12.63 -19.11 1.80
C PHE A 407 -11.30 -18.52 1.32
N LYS A 408 -10.26 -18.79 2.10
CA LYS A 408 -8.86 -18.54 1.74
C LYS A 408 -8.10 -19.85 1.71
N TYR A 409 -7.50 -20.18 0.56
CA TYR A 409 -6.66 -21.34 0.35
C TYR A 409 -5.20 -20.91 0.33
N LEU A 410 -4.41 -21.42 1.27
CA LEU A 410 -2.97 -21.19 1.33
C LEU A 410 -2.25 -22.37 0.69
N ALA A 411 -1.28 -22.08 -0.16
CA ALA A 411 -0.47 -23.09 -0.85
C ALA A 411 1.01 -22.72 -0.86
N SER A 412 1.84 -23.65 -0.47
CA SER A 412 3.29 -23.61 -0.59
C SER A 412 3.83 -25.02 -0.95
N GLU A 413 5.15 -25.16 -1.08
CA GLU A 413 5.75 -26.48 -1.34
C GLU A 413 5.68 -27.43 -0.14
N ASP A 414 5.60 -26.90 1.09
CA ASP A 414 5.58 -27.73 2.31
C ASP A 414 4.17 -28.17 2.72
N ARG A 415 3.13 -27.33 2.50
CA ARG A 415 1.76 -27.70 2.88
C ARG A 415 0.70 -26.83 2.21
N THR A 416 -0.57 -27.23 2.37
CA THR A 416 -1.74 -26.46 2.00
C THR A 416 -2.71 -26.37 3.16
N GLU A 417 -3.39 -25.25 3.30
CA GLU A 417 -4.35 -24.96 4.35
C GLU A 417 -5.59 -24.30 3.75
N LEU A 418 -6.75 -24.43 4.42
CA LEU A 418 -7.99 -23.77 4.03
C LEU A 418 -8.60 -23.08 5.24
N TYR A 419 -8.95 -21.81 5.10
CA TYR A 419 -9.58 -21.01 6.14
C TYR A 419 -10.97 -20.56 5.70
N ASP A 420 -11.94 -20.58 6.61
CA ASP A 420 -13.24 -19.95 6.41
C ASP A 420 -13.16 -18.46 6.81
N LEU A 421 -13.76 -17.62 5.97
CA LEU A 421 -13.74 -16.18 6.17
C LEU A 421 -15.00 -15.70 6.91
N PRO A 422 -14.91 -14.64 7.69
CA PRO A 422 -13.74 -13.75 7.89
C PRO A 422 -12.79 -14.14 9.03
N LYS A 423 -12.89 -15.32 9.61
CA LYS A 423 -12.17 -15.65 10.86
C LYS A 423 -10.70 -15.94 10.67
N GLU A 424 -10.32 -16.70 9.66
CA GLU A 424 -8.93 -17.10 9.34
C GLU A 424 -8.11 -17.68 10.51
N ASP A 425 -8.73 -18.28 11.52
CA ASP A 425 -8.08 -18.69 12.77
C ASP A 425 -7.78 -20.19 12.86
N THR A 426 -8.42 -20.99 12.00
CA THR A 426 -8.34 -22.46 12.07
C THR A 426 -8.35 -23.07 10.69
N ASP A 427 -7.43 -24.01 10.42
CA ASP A 427 -7.47 -24.79 9.18
C ASP A 427 -8.70 -25.71 9.16
N VAL A 428 -9.60 -25.44 8.22
CA VAL A 428 -10.86 -26.16 8.01
C VAL A 428 -10.79 -27.15 6.83
N SER A 429 -9.61 -27.45 6.30
CA SER A 429 -9.41 -28.36 5.16
C SER A 429 -10.09 -29.70 5.32
N GLY A 430 -10.11 -30.25 6.55
CA GLY A 430 -10.76 -31.51 6.87
C GLY A 430 -12.29 -31.39 6.96
N MET A 431 -12.82 -30.19 7.21
CA MET A 431 -14.27 -29.92 7.31
C MET A 431 -14.88 -29.68 5.92
N TYR A 432 -14.12 -29.06 5.01
CA TYR A 432 -14.57 -28.69 3.66
C TYR A 432 -13.68 -29.29 2.55
N PRO A 433 -13.57 -30.64 2.44
CA PRO A 433 -12.66 -31.28 1.49
C PRO A 433 -13.00 -31.00 0.02
N GLU A 434 -14.30 -30.86 -0.31
CA GLU A 434 -14.73 -30.54 -1.68
C GLU A 434 -14.30 -29.12 -2.09
N GLU A 435 -14.40 -28.16 -1.18
CA GLU A 435 -14.01 -26.78 -1.42
C GLU A 435 -12.48 -26.64 -1.50
N ARG A 436 -11.75 -27.31 -0.60
CA ARG A 436 -10.29 -27.41 -0.67
C ARG A 436 -9.84 -27.92 -2.04
N ASP A 437 -10.44 -29.02 -2.53
CA ASP A 437 -10.07 -29.63 -3.80
C ASP A 437 -10.45 -28.73 -4.99
N ARG A 438 -11.57 -28.02 -4.90
CA ARG A 438 -11.99 -27.00 -5.88
C ARG A 438 -10.97 -25.85 -5.98
N LEU A 439 -10.55 -25.29 -4.84
CA LEU A 439 -9.59 -24.19 -4.79
C LEU A 439 -8.18 -24.63 -5.17
N ALA A 440 -7.77 -25.85 -4.79
CA ALA A 440 -6.53 -26.46 -5.27
C ALA A 440 -6.50 -26.57 -6.80
N GLY A 441 -7.63 -26.94 -7.41
CA GLY A 441 -7.77 -26.97 -8.87
C GLY A 441 -7.68 -25.58 -9.53
N ILE A 442 -8.21 -24.52 -8.89
CA ILE A 442 -8.06 -23.13 -9.36
C ILE A 442 -6.60 -22.70 -9.25
N TYR A 443 -5.97 -22.93 -8.08
CA TYR A 443 -4.56 -22.62 -7.83
C TYR A 443 -3.65 -23.29 -8.86
N THR A 444 -3.85 -24.58 -9.15
CA THR A 444 -3.04 -25.32 -10.13
C THR A 444 -3.13 -24.68 -11.52
N ARG A 445 -4.34 -24.36 -11.99
CA ARG A 445 -4.51 -23.67 -13.29
C ARG A 445 -3.89 -22.28 -13.31
N TRP A 446 -3.99 -21.53 -12.20
CA TRP A 446 -3.36 -20.22 -12.09
C TRP A 446 -1.84 -20.34 -12.14
N MET A 447 -1.23 -21.32 -11.45
CA MET A 447 0.21 -21.59 -11.47
C MET A 447 0.72 -21.99 -12.86
N GLU A 448 -0.08 -22.70 -13.66
CA GLU A 448 0.28 -23.08 -15.04
C GLU A 448 0.28 -21.88 -16.00
N THR A 449 -0.33 -20.75 -15.61
CA THR A 449 -0.49 -19.55 -16.43
C THR A 449 0.15 -18.33 -15.77
N ALA A 450 -0.64 -17.52 -15.06
CA ALA A 450 -0.22 -16.26 -14.46
C ALA A 450 0.72 -16.41 -13.25
N GLY A 451 0.61 -17.51 -12.51
CA GLY A 451 1.42 -17.78 -11.31
C GLY A 451 2.80 -18.39 -11.59
N ARG A 452 3.09 -18.75 -12.84
CA ARG A 452 4.35 -19.38 -13.19
C ARG A 452 5.53 -18.45 -12.87
N PRO A 453 6.53 -18.90 -12.07
CA PRO A 453 7.69 -18.08 -11.75
C PRO A 453 8.42 -17.60 -13.00
N GLY A 454 8.52 -16.28 -13.17
CA GLY A 454 9.26 -15.66 -14.26
C GLY A 454 10.77 -15.62 -14.01
N TYR A 455 11.19 -15.88 -12.78
CA TYR A 455 12.58 -15.78 -12.32
C TYR A 455 13.28 -17.14 -12.08
N ALA A 456 12.66 -18.26 -12.44
CA ALA A 456 13.18 -19.60 -12.11
C ALA A 456 14.63 -19.87 -12.56
N ASP A 457 15.07 -19.19 -13.64
CA ASP A 457 16.41 -19.32 -14.20
C ASP A 457 17.28 -18.06 -14.00
N SER A 458 16.87 -17.10 -13.15
CA SER A 458 17.58 -15.85 -12.93
C SER A 458 18.34 -15.83 -11.59
N GLU A 459 19.53 -15.23 -11.57
CA GLU A 459 20.26 -14.95 -10.34
C GLU A 459 19.53 -13.87 -9.52
N PRO A 460 19.51 -13.96 -8.17
CA PRO A 460 19.00 -12.90 -7.31
C PRO A 460 19.66 -11.55 -7.63
N ARG A 461 18.84 -10.50 -7.67
CA ARG A 461 19.31 -9.11 -7.87
C ARG A 461 19.14 -8.35 -6.57
N GLU A 462 20.25 -8.08 -5.93
CA GLU A 462 20.29 -7.31 -4.67
C GLU A 462 20.29 -5.81 -4.95
N ALA A 463 19.61 -5.04 -4.11
CA ALA A 463 19.61 -3.59 -4.18
C ALA A 463 20.79 -2.99 -3.39
N GLU A 464 21.51 -2.09 -4.00
CA GLU A 464 22.60 -1.35 -3.33
C GLU A 464 22.05 -0.09 -2.64
N TYR A 465 21.54 -0.26 -1.43
CA TYR A 465 21.05 0.86 -0.63
C TYR A 465 22.20 1.71 -0.08
N SER A 466 22.05 3.04 -0.11
CA SER A 466 22.96 3.95 0.60
C SER A 466 22.87 3.73 2.13
N ASP A 467 23.89 4.17 2.88
CA ASP A 467 23.87 4.05 4.34
C ASP A 467 22.67 4.76 4.99
N ALA A 468 22.18 5.85 4.38
CA ALA A 468 20.99 6.55 4.84
C ALA A 468 19.72 5.72 4.59
N MET A 469 19.60 5.13 3.39
CA MET A 469 18.48 4.24 3.07
C MET A 469 18.50 2.97 3.92
N LYS A 470 19.69 2.40 4.19
CA LYS A 470 19.82 1.25 5.10
C LYS A 470 19.32 1.59 6.50
N ARG A 471 19.72 2.74 7.03
CA ARG A 471 19.21 3.21 8.35
C ARG A 471 17.69 3.38 8.31
N GLN A 472 17.15 4.06 7.29
CA GLN A 472 15.71 4.25 7.15
C GLN A 472 14.96 2.91 7.07
N LEU A 473 15.44 1.95 6.26
CA LEU A 473 14.83 0.64 6.14
C LEU A 473 14.93 -0.17 7.44
N ALA A 474 16.05 -0.06 8.17
CA ALA A 474 16.20 -0.69 9.48
C ALA A 474 15.24 -0.08 10.51
N ASP A 475 15.06 1.25 10.49
CA ASP A 475 14.11 1.98 11.33
C ASP A 475 12.65 1.56 11.03
N LEU A 476 12.37 1.16 9.78
CA LEU A 476 11.09 0.60 9.32
C LEU A 476 10.98 -0.93 9.52
N GLY A 477 11.88 -1.56 10.29
CA GLY A 477 11.84 -3.00 10.58
C GLY A 477 12.26 -3.92 9.43
N TYR A 478 12.82 -3.38 8.35
CA TYR A 478 13.40 -4.20 7.28
C TYR A 478 14.84 -4.62 7.67
N LEU A 479 15.14 -5.91 7.52
CA LEU A 479 16.51 -6.39 7.62
C LEU A 479 17.24 -6.01 6.33
N VAL A 480 18.22 -5.16 6.45
CA VAL A 480 19.12 -4.75 5.35
C VAL A 480 20.51 -5.19 5.74
N ASP A 481 21.09 -6.16 5.02
CA ASP A 481 22.46 -6.68 5.23
C ASP A 481 23.53 -5.67 4.80
#